data_74b87114e0ccaf9c804b72ca4ce2217e
#
_entry.id   74b87114e0ccaf9c804b72ca4ce2217e
#
_cell.length_a   1.000
_cell.length_b   1.000
_cell.length_c   1.000
_cell.angle_alpha   90.00
_cell.angle_beta   90.00
_cell.angle_gamma   90.00
#
_symmetry.space_group_name_H-M   'P 1'
#
loop_
_entity.id
_entity.type
_entity.pdbx_description
1 polymer ?
#
loop_
_entity_poly.entity_id
_entity_poly.type
_entity_poly.pdbx_seq_one_letter_code
_entity_poly.pdbx_strand_id
1 'polypeptide(L)'
;MNVLLVVPSTDTCYERVPSMGLMNLYLIGKELGCNMELVDLTEVSYGKGLKKILSKQYDIIGISCNFTNSAPNCMRYAKDIKEKYPDTLAISGGNHATLVPEDLLFNNYDFIIYGEGEITFKNFLERRLFNKAVEDLKGICYLKEGKIVKNKRQDLMECLDSLPVNDYSEFNLELYFKRSGLRYISLETSRGCPYNCAFCSTVRMWGHQYRHKSPKRVVQEFKIAQELNLEFIFIEDDDTALDEQNLRDFCQLLIDENVSVPWGMGIGSASIKEESTFDLLVRSGCVKVNVNIESANQRIMELYRKPYSIEDNRRLCWNLRKRGILIHNHGIVGFQDETIRETLNTYFYLIKTSPIWHVSILEPRPGSDYWENWEGQGDVFQYRLFGKANVILGKHKIIPYVLYRIFALFYFSNPIRIWRALYSKGKGVRYSYRIQYFVAYNTLKQNIINYIRHFNLFLIKRNG
;
A
#
# COMPACT_ATOMS: atom_id res chain seq x y z
N MET A 1 -28.84 -0.59 11.03
CA MET A 1 -28.31 -0.14 9.72
C MET A 1 -27.32 -1.19 9.24
N ASN A 2 -27.51 -1.67 8.00
CA ASN A 2 -26.65 -2.68 7.37
C ASN A 2 -25.59 -2.00 6.51
N VAL A 3 -24.33 -2.26 6.78
CA VAL A 3 -23.20 -1.62 6.08
C VAL A 3 -22.26 -2.68 5.52
N LEU A 4 -21.98 -2.62 4.24
CA LEU A 4 -20.97 -3.45 3.57
C LEU A 4 -19.73 -2.61 3.27
N LEU A 5 -18.58 -3.07 3.71
CA LEU A 5 -17.27 -2.55 3.28
C LEU A 5 -16.62 -3.49 2.27
N VAL A 6 -16.05 -2.93 1.21
CA VAL A 6 -15.52 -3.71 0.08
C VAL A 6 -14.09 -3.30 -0.24
N VAL A 7 -13.18 -4.28 -0.23
CA VAL A 7 -11.91 -4.19 -0.97
C VAL A 7 -12.21 -4.57 -2.41
N PRO A 8 -12.06 -3.69 -3.40
CA PRO A 8 -12.47 -3.96 -4.77
C PRO A 8 -11.59 -4.99 -5.44
N SER A 9 -12.11 -5.66 -6.45
CA SER A 9 -11.29 -6.48 -7.34
C SER A 9 -10.30 -5.59 -8.10
N THR A 10 -9.07 -6.05 -8.20
CA THR A 10 -8.00 -5.37 -8.95
C THR A 10 -7.31 -6.37 -9.86
N ASP A 11 -6.84 -5.90 -11.00
CA ASP A 11 -6.06 -6.71 -11.94
C ASP A 11 -4.61 -6.94 -11.45
N THR A 12 -4.22 -6.27 -10.38
CA THR A 12 -2.90 -6.38 -9.76
C THR A 12 -3.05 -6.84 -8.31
N CYS A 13 -2.35 -7.90 -7.95
CA CYS A 13 -2.43 -8.49 -6.62
C CYS A 13 -1.37 -7.86 -5.71
N TYR A 14 -1.66 -6.68 -5.15
CA TYR A 14 -0.74 -6.02 -4.20
C TYR A 14 -1.02 -6.40 -2.75
N GLU A 15 -2.29 -6.52 -2.36
CA GLU A 15 -2.67 -6.79 -0.99
C GLU A 15 -2.96 -8.28 -0.78
N ARG A 16 -2.10 -8.91 0.02
CA ARG A 16 -2.29 -10.30 0.47
C ARG A 16 -2.51 -10.40 1.96
N VAL A 17 -2.80 -9.26 2.56
CA VAL A 17 -3.11 -9.08 3.97
C VAL A 17 -4.43 -8.32 4.08
N PRO A 18 -5.14 -8.45 5.20
CA PRO A 18 -6.36 -7.68 5.43
C PRO A 18 -6.11 -6.18 5.32
N SER A 19 -7.05 -5.43 4.72
CA SER A 19 -6.96 -3.97 4.62
C SER A 19 -7.14 -3.34 6.00
N MET A 20 -6.05 -2.84 6.60
CA MET A 20 -6.07 -2.22 7.93
C MET A 20 -7.06 -1.07 8.04
N GLY A 21 -7.11 -0.18 7.03
CA GLY A 21 -8.05 0.93 7.04
C GLY A 21 -9.51 0.47 7.07
N LEU A 22 -9.90 -0.53 6.26
CA LEU A 22 -11.27 -1.04 6.30
C LEU A 22 -11.57 -1.83 7.58
N MET A 23 -10.57 -2.49 8.17
CA MET A 23 -10.74 -3.15 9.48
C MET A 23 -11.03 -2.14 10.58
N ASN A 24 -10.32 -1.00 10.62
CA ASN A 24 -10.62 0.08 11.56
C ASN A 24 -12.06 0.60 11.38
N LEU A 25 -12.46 0.87 10.13
CA LEU A 25 -13.83 1.32 9.85
C LEU A 25 -14.89 0.27 10.22
N TYR A 26 -14.61 -1.00 9.99
CA TYR A 26 -15.48 -2.11 10.38
C TYR A 26 -15.71 -2.13 11.89
N LEU A 27 -14.64 -2.06 12.69
CA LEU A 27 -14.71 -2.05 14.15
C LEU A 27 -15.45 -0.81 14.68
N ILE A 28 -15.17 0.37 14.11
CA ILE A 28 -15.89 1.61 14.45
C ILE A 28 -17.40 1.46 14.18
N GLY A 29 -17.79 0.89 13.05
CA GLY A 29 -19.20 0.64 12.76
C GLY A 29 -19.85 -0.34 13.72
N LYS A 30 -19.14 -1.40 14.13
CA LYS A 30 -19.58 -2.36 15.14
C LYS A 30 -19.81 -1.70 16.50
N GLU A 31 -18.88 -0.85 16.96
CA GLU A 31 -19.02 -0.08 18.20
C GLU A 31 -20.26 0.82 18.20
N LEU A 32 -20.66 1.34 17.04
CA LEU A 32 -21.89 2.13 16.88
C LEU A 32 -23.17 1.28 16.76
N GLY A 33 -23.06 -0.04 16.84
CA GLY A 33 -24.20 -0.97 16.73
C GLY A 33 -24.71 -1.18 15.30
N CYS A 34 -23.92 -0.86 14.28
CA CYS A 34 -24.22 -1.20 12.89
C CYS A 34 -24.00 -2.70 12.63
N ASN A 35 -24.82 -3.29 11.77
CA ASN A 35 -24.57 -4.61 11.23
C ASN A 35 -23.55 -4.51 10.09
N MET A 36 -22.28 -4.75 10.44
CA MET A 36 -21.14 -4.56 9.53
C MET A 36 -20.78 -5.86 8.81
N GLU A 37 -20.49 -5.75 7.52
CA GLU A 37 -19.88 -6.81 6.74
C GLU A 37 -18.66 -6.27 5.99
N LEU A 38 -17.61 -7.11 5.83
CA LEU A 38 -16.42 -6.80 5.06
C LEU A 38 -16.18 -7.91 4.04
N VAL A 39 -16.02 -7.52 2.77
CA VAL A 39 -15.74 -8.42 1.66
C VAL A 39 -14.48 -8.01 0.92
N ASP A 40 -13.52 -8.91 0.86
CA ASP A 40 -12.31 -8.75 0.05
C ASP A 40 -12.47 -9.45 -1.31
N LEU A 41 -12.42 -8.66 -2.38
CA LEU A 41 -12.57 -9.10 -3.77
C LEU A 41 -11.25 -9.05 -4.56
N THR A 42 -10.10 -8.84 -3.92
CA THR A 42 -8.81 -8.62 -4.58
C THR A 42 -8.48 -9.68 -5.65
N GLU A 43 -8.73 -10.96 -5.38
CA GLU A 43 -8.49 -12.07 -6.33
C GLU A 43 -9.77 -12.60 -6.99
N VAL A 44 -10.87 -11.87 -6.82
CA VAL A 44 -12.18 -12.28 -7.35
C VAL A 44 -12.45 -11.54 -8.65
N SER A 45 -12.89 -12.27 -9.68
CA SER A 45 -13.29 -11.61 -10.93
C SER A 45 -14.46 -10.66 -10.69
N TYR A 46 -14.51 -9.56 -11.46
CA TYR A 46 -15.54 -8.54 -11.33
C TYR A 46 -16.97 -9.11 -11.19
N GLY A 47 -17.38 -9.97 -12.12
CA GLY A 47 -18.73 -10.54 -12.10
C GLY A 47 -19.05 -11.41 -10.88
N LYS A 48 -18.07 -12.16 -10.36
CA LYS A 48 -18.22 -12.90 -9.09
C LYS A 48 -18.28 -11.96 -7.90
N GLY A 49 -17.46 -10.91 -7.90
CA GLY A 49 -17.47 -9.87 -6.88
C GLY A 49 -18.79 -9.13 -6.85
N LEU A 50 -19.29 -8.72 -8.01
CA LEU A 50 -20.58 -8.06 -8.14
C LEU A 50 -21.74 -8.90 -7.58
N LYS A 51 -21.76 -10.21 -7.86
CA LYS A 51 -22.76 -11.13 -7.28
C LYS A 51 -22.72 -11.13 -5.75
N LYS A 52 -21.53 -11.04 -5.13
CA LYS A 52 -21.41 -10.96 -3.67
C LYS A 52 -21.93 -9.63 -3.13
N ILE A 53 -21.53 -8.51 -3.74
CA ILE A 53 -21.99 -7.17 -3.35
C ILE A 53 -23.52 -7.07 -3.46
N LEU A 54 -24.10 -7.60 -4.52
CA LEU A 54 -25.53 -7.51 -4.81
C LEU A 54 -26.34 -8.71 -4.24
N SER A 55 -25.76 -9.52 -3.35
CA SER A 55 -26.44 -10.70 -2.77
C SER A 55 -27.63 -10.32 -1.90
N LYS A 56 -27.57 -9.17 -1.23
CA LYS A 56 -28.65 -8.57 -0.46
C LYS A 56 -28.57 -7.04 -0.54
N GLN A 57 -29.61 -6.35 -0.09
CA GLN A 57 -29.62 -4.89 -0.01
C GLN A 57 -28.95 -4.43 1.28
N TYR A 58 -28.13 -3.38 1.18
CA TYR A 58 -27.50 -2.69 2.30
C TYR A 58 -27.97 -1.23 2.32
N ASP A 59 -27.95 -0.62 3.51
CA ASP A 59 -28.21 0.83 3.63
C ASP A 59 -27.02 1.62 3.07
N ILE A 60 -25.79 1.12 3.31
CA ILE A 60 -24.54 1.76 2.85
C ILE A 60 -23.61 0.68 2.28
N ILE A 61 -23.01 0.97 1.12
CA ILE A 61 -21.90 0.19 0.57
C ILE A 61 -20.68 1.12 0.43
N GLY A 62 -19.64 0.84 1.22
CA GLY A 62 -18.37 1.56 1.19
C GLY A 62 -17.31 0.79 0.41
N ILE A 63 -16.79 1.36 -0.67
CA ILE A 63 -15.77 0.73 -1.52
C ILE A 63 -14.45 1.47 -1.36
N SER A 64 -13.41 0.76 -0.93
CA SER A 64 -12.06 1.33 -0.80
C SER A 64 -11.42 1.56 -2.17
N CYS A 65 -11.06 2.80 -2.49
CA CYS A 65 -10.33 3.15 -3.69
C CYS A 65 -8.93 3.71 -3.34
N ASN A 66 -8.04 2.82 -2.88
CA ASN A 66 -6.67 3.18 -2.50
C ASN A 66 -5.76 3.35 -3.72
N PHE A 67 -5.91 2.51 -4.72
CA PHE A 67 -5.01 2.47 -5.87
C PHE A 67 -5.72 2.96 -7.12
N THR A 68 -5.03 3.78 -7.93
CA THR A 68 -5.53 4.29 -9.20
C THR A 68 -5.95 3.16 -10.15
N ASN A 69 -5.24 2.03 -10.14
CA ASN A 69 -5.59 0.87 -10.98
C ASN A 69 -6.86 0.13 -10.52
N SER A 70 -7.36 0.36 -9.31
CA SER A 70 -8.64 -0.18 -8.83
C SER A 70 -9.82 0.73 -9.15
N ALA A 71 -9.60 2.01 -9.44
CA ALA A 71 -10.64 2.99 -9.71
C ALA A 71 -11.62 2.56 -10.81
N PRO A 72 -11.19 1.98 -11.94
CA PRO A 72 -12.10 1.48 -12.97
C PRO A 72 -13.14 0.47 -12.47
N ASN A 73 -12.73 -0.44 -11.57
CA ASN A 73 -13.66 -1.41 -11.00
C ASN A 73 -14.55 -0.77 -9.92
N CYS A 74 -14.01 0.18 -9.15
CA CYS A 74 -14.80 0.96 -8.19
C CYS A 74 -15.96 1.70 -8.90
N MET A 75 -15.67 2.39 -9.98
CA MET A 75 -16.68 3.11 -10.80
C MET A 75 -17.77 2.16 -11.31
N ARG A 76 -17.37 1.00 -11.84
CA ARG A 76 -18.33 0.00 -12.33
C ARG A 76 -19.21 -0.58 -11.23
N TYR A 77 -18.64 -0.88 -10.05
CA TYR A 77 -19.41 -1.38 -8.92
C TYR A 77 -20.45 -0.36 -8.47
N ALA A 78 -20.10 0.93 -8.35
CA ALA A 78 -21.06 1.95 -7.95
C ALA A 78 -22.24 2.05 -8.94
N LYS A 79 -21.96 2.03 -10.25
CA LYS A 79 -22.98 2.02 -11.29
C LYS A 79 -23.94 0.84 -11.12
N ASP A 80 -23.41 -0.38 -11.04
CA ASP A 80 -24.23 -1.59 -10.96
C ASP A 80 -25.03 -1.66 -9.62
N ILE A 81 -24.47 -1.11 -8.53
CA ILE A 81 -25.17 -0.97 -7.25
C ILE A 81 -26.37 -0.03 -7.41
N LYS A 82 -26.17 1.14 -7.98
CA LYS A 82 -27.23 2.14 -8.15
C LYS A 82 -28.31 1.69 -9.13
N GLU A 83 -27.95 0.92 -10.15
CA GLU A 83 -28.93 0.33 -11.08
C GLU A 83 -29.83 -0.70 -10.37
N LYS A 84 -29.29 -1.49 -9.44
CA LYS A 84 -30.08 -2.52 -8.74
C LYS A 84 -30.75 -2.03 -7.45
N TYR A 85 -30.06 -1.20 -6.69
CA TYR A 85 -30.50 -0.68 -5.40
C TYR A 85 -30.33 0.86 -5.37
N PRO A 86 -31.23 1.64 -5.97
CA PRO A 86 -31.11 3.10 -6.08
C PRO A 86 -31.00 3.81 -4.73
N ASP A 87 -31.65 3.27 -3.69
CA ASP A 87 -31.69 3.87 -2.34
C ASP A 87 -30.44 3.54 -1.50
N THR A 88 -29.62 2.56 -1.91
CA THR A 88 -28.38 2.24 -1.22
C THR A 88 -27.37 3.37 -1.41
N LEU A 89 -26.81 3.88 -0.32
CA LEU A 89 -25.74 4.88 -0.40
C LEU A 89 -24.44 4.22 -0.83
N ALA A 90 -23.92 4.62 -1.98
CA ALA A 90 -22.60 4.25 -2.46
C ALA A 90 -21.55 5.28 -1.98
N ILE A 91 -20.66 4.89 -1.09
CA ILE A 91 -19.59 5.76 -0.59
C ILE A 91 -18.22 5.19 -0.93
N SER A 92 -17.23 6.05 -1.05
CA SER A 92 -15.85 5.62 -1.25
C SER A 92 -14.88 6.45 -0.42
N GLY A 93 -13.70 5.90 -0.20
CA GLY A 93 -12.57 6.53 0.47
C GLY A 93 -11.26 5.85 0.05
N GLY A 94 -10.15 6.29 0.66
CA GLY A 94 -8.81 5.83 0.34
C GLY A 94 -8.01 6.83 -0.49
N ASN A 95 -6.78 6.50 -0.85
CA ASN A 95 -5.83 7.46 -1.43
C ASN A 95 -6.29 8.02 -2.77
N HIS A 96 -6.72 7.17 -3.72
CA HIS A 96 -7.21 7.66 -5.00
C HIS A 96 -8.48 8.49 -4.83
N ALA A 97 -9.45 8.02 -4.04
CA ALA A 97 -10.68 8.75 -3.75
C ALA A 97 -10.44 10.11 -3.09
N THR A 98 -9.38 10.23 -2.27
CA THR A 98 -8.99 11.49 -1.63
C THR A 98 -8.39 12.48 -2.60
N LEU A 99 -7.54 11.99 -3.51
CA LEU A 99 -6.72 12.82 -4.39
C LEU A 99 -7.41 13.15 -5.72
N VAL A 100 -8.34 12.29 -6.17
CA VAL A 100 -9.12 12.45 -7.41
C VAL A 100 -10.59 12.07 -7.16
N PRO A 101 -11.29 12.79 -6.26
CA PRO A 101 -12.67 12.45 -5.92
C PRO A 101 -13.65 12.58 -7.09
N GLU A 102 -13.35 13.43 -8.06
CA GLU A 102 -14.14 13.64 -9.27
C GLU A 102 -14.34 12.35 -10.07
N ASP A 103 -13.33 11.49 -10.18
CA ASP A 103 -13.42 10.23 -10.91
C ASP A 103 -14.53 9.34 -10.37
N LEU A 104 -14.76 9.36 -9.07
CA LEU A 104 -15.77 8.53 -8.42
C LEU A 104 -17.12 9.23 -8.34
N LEU A 105 -17.15 10.52 -8.00
CA LEU A 105 -18.41 11.28 -7.88
C LEU A 105 -19.17 11.35 -9.21
N PHE A 106 -18.47 11.55 -10.33
CA PHE A 106 -19.12 11.50 -11.65
C PHE A 106 -19.50 10.09 -12.10
N ASN A 107 -19.17 9.05 -11.31
CA ASN A 107 -19.46 7.65 -11.56
C ASN A 107 -20.32 7.01 -10.46
N ASN A 108 -21.40 7.70 -10.07
CA ASN A 108 -22.49 7.21 -9.22
C ASN A 108 -22.17 6.98 -7.74
N TYR A 109 -21.11 7.58 -7.21
CA TYR A 109 -20.93 7.65 -5.77
C TYR A 109 -21.72 8.83 -5.19
N ASP A 110 -22.41 8.60 -4.07
CA ASP A 110 -23.15 9.64 -3.37
C ASP A 110 -22.20 10.54 -2.57
N PHE A 111 -21.20 9.92 -1.87
CA PHE A 111 -20.24 10.63 -1.06
C PHE A 111 -18.84 10.03 -1.16
N ILE A 112 -17.84 10.89 -1.09
CA ILE A 112 -16.44 10.49 -0.91
C ILE A 112 -15.98 10.97 0.48
N ILE A 113 -15.48 10.02 1.27
CA ILE A 113 -14.76 10.33 2.51
C ILE A 113 -13.29 10.52 2.13
N TYR A 114 -12.78 11.75 2.26
CA TYR A 114 -11.44 12.10 1.82
C TYR A 114 -10.53 12.48 2.98
N GLY A 115 -9.26 12.16 2.87
CA GLY A 115 -8.26 12.27 3.93
C GLY A 115 -8.28 11.05 4.86
N GLU A 116 -8.04 11.27 6.15
CA GLU A 116 -8.13 10.24 7.19
C GLU A 116 -9.61 9.94 7.46
N GLY A 117 -9.99 8.69 7.27
CA GLY A 117 -11.40 8.34 7.15
C GLY A 117 -12.11 8.04 8.46
N GLU A 118 -11.41 7.67 9.52
CA GLU A 118 -12.00 7.07 10.72
C GLU A 118 -12.99 8.00 11.43
N ILE A 119 -12.59 9.24 11.69
CA ILE A 119 -13.45 10.23 12.37
C ILE A 119 -14.64 10.61 11.48
N THR A 120 -14.38 10.86 10.20
CA THR A 120 -15.44 11.22 9.25
C THR A 120 -16.44 10.09 9.08
N PHE A 121 -15.98 8.84 8.94
CA PHE A 121 -16.85 7.68 8.81
C PHE A 121 -17.71 7.44 10.07
N LYS A 122 -17.10 7.57 11.26
CA LYS A 122 -17.83 7.51 12.52
C LYS A 122 -18.97 8.54 12.55
N ASN A 123 -18.66 9.80 12.30
CA ASN A 123 -19.65 10.89 12.31
C ASN A 123 -20.74 10.68 11.23
N PHE A 124 -20.34 10.13 10.06
CA PHE A 124 -21.26 9.82 8.98
C PHE A 124 -22.26 8.75 9.42
N LEU A 125 -21.80 7.64 10.01
CA LEU A 125 -22.67 6.58 10.51
C LEU A 125 -23.58 7.07 11.65
N GLU A 126 -23.05 7.82 12.61
CA GLU A 126 -23.84 8.38 13.71
C GLU A 126 -24.99 9.25 13.18
N ARG A 127 -24.72 10.17 12.23
CA ARG A 127 -25.78 10.99 11.63
C ARG A 127 -26.81 10.16 10.88
N ARG A 128 -26.39 9.14 10.13
CA ARG A 128 -27.29 8.25 9.40
C ARG A 128 -28.17 7.42 10.35
N LEU A 129 -27.65 6.96 11.47
CA LEU A 129 -28.42 6.25 12.51
C LEU A 129 -29.54 7.11 13.10
N PHE A 130 -29.33 8.44 13.18
CA PHE A 130 -30.31 9.38 13.69
C PHE A 130 -31.08 10.14 12.58
N ASN A 131 -31.00 9.67 11.33
CA ASN A 131 -31.63 10.31 10.15
C ASN A 131 -31.28 11.82 10.00
N LYS A 132 -30.06 12.19 10.36
CA LYS A 132 -29.56 13.57 10.21
C LYS A 132 -28.82 13.72 8.87
N ALA A 133 -28.82 14.96 8.36
CA ALA A 133 -28.07 15.34 7.17
C ALA A 133 -26.56 15.12 7.39
N VAL A 134 -25.85 14.73 6.33
CA VAL A 134 -24.39 14.46 6.33
C VAL A 134 -23.59 15.45 5.49
N GLU A 135 -24.28 16.28 4.71
CA GLU A 135 -23.69 17.15 3.67
C GLU A 135 -22.80 18.27 4.26
N ASP A 136 -22.92 18.60 5.53
CA ASP A 136 -22.08 19.58 6.24
C ASP A 136 -20.89 18.99 6.99
N LEU A 137 -20.73 17.65 6.97
CA LEU A 137 -19.63 16.99 7.66
C LEU A 137 -18.27 17.37 7.05
N LYS A 138 -17.28 17.61 7.94
CA LYS A 138 -15.88 17.71 7.50
C LYS A 138 -15.44 16.40 6.87
N GLY A 139 -14.55 16.48 5.88
CA GLY A 139 -13.93 15.29 5.26
C GLY A 139 -14.80 14.57 4.24
N ILE A 140 -15.91 15.18 3.77
CA ILE A 140 -16.70 14.61 2.68
C ILE A 140 -16.71 15.49 1.43
N CYS A 141 -16.85 14.83 0.28
CA CYS A 141 -17.18 15.44 -1.00
C CYS A 141 -18.44 14.78 -1.56
N TYR A 142 -19.25 15.53 -2.29
CA TYR A 142 -20.46 15.05 -2.95
C TYR A 142 -20.84 15.93 -4.15
N LEU A 143 -21.78 15.48 -4.97
CA LEU A 143 -22.31 16.27 -6.05
C LEU A 143 -23.58 17.02 -5.60
N LYS A 144 -23.65 18.32 -5.88
CA LYS A 144 -24.84 19.13 -5.75
C LYS A 144 -25.06 19.87 -7.06
N GLU A 145 -26.20 19.64 -7.69
CA GLU A 145 -26.54 20.26 -8.98
C GLU A 145 -25.45 20.10 -10.05
N GLY A 146 -24.85 18.89 -10.11
CA GLY A 146 -23.77 18.55 -11.04
C GLY A 146 -22.40 19.16 -10.73
N LYS A 147 -22.26 19.88 -9.61
CA LYS A 147 -21.01 20.47 -9.16
C LYS A 147 -20.49 19.74 -7.93
N ILE A 148 -19.16 19.58 -7.85
CA ILE A 148 -18.51 19.00 -6.67
C ILE A 148 -18.53 20.01 -5.53
N VAL A 149 -19.12 19.60 -4.42
CA VAL A 149 -19.01 20.27 -3.12
C VAL A 149 -17.96 19.51 -2.31
N LYS A 150 -16.90 20.20 -1.92
CA LYS A 150 -15.83 19.66 -1.08
C LYS A 150 -15.80 20.42 0.23
N ASN A 151 -16.22 19.79 1.31
CA ASN A 151 -16.23 20.41 2.63
C ASN A 151 -14.81 20.60 3.17
N LYS A 152 -14.68 21.33 4.28
CA LYS A 152 -13.39 21.42 4.97
C LYS A 152 -12.89 20.02 5.31
N ARG A 153 -11.59 19.78 5.10
CA ARG A 153 -10.95 18.52 5.48
C ARG A 153 -11.13 18.26 6.97
N GLN A 154 -11.35 17.01 7.33
CA GLN A 154 -11.31 16.57 8.72
C GLN A 154 -9.88 16.73 9.25
N ASP A 155 -9.77 17.29 10.45
CA ASP A 155 -8.48 17.40 11.12
C ASP A 155 -7.90 15.99 11.36
N LEU A 156 -6.60 15.85 11.25
CA LEU A 156 -5.93 14.55 11.44
C LEU A 156 -6.10 14.09 12.90
N MET A 157 -6.22 12.79 13.09
CA MET A 157 -6.26 12.18 14.42
C MET A 157 -4.95 12.45 15.17
N GLU A 158 -4.99 13.13 16.31
CA GLU A 158 -3.79 13.49 17.07
C GLU A 158 -3.16 12.25 17.74
N CYS A 159 -3.97 11.35 18.27
CA CYS A 159 -3.53 10.14 18.98
C CYS A 159 -3.94 8.88 18.22
N LEU A 160 -2.97 8.19 17.62
CA LEU A 160 -3.22 6.95 16.89
C LEU A 160 -3.56 5.76 17.82
N ASP A 161 -3.30 5.87 19.12
CA ASP A 161 -3.70 4.85 20.09
C ASP A 161 -5.23 4.78 20.30
N SER A 162 -5.96 5.82 19.87
CA SER A 162 -7.43 5.84 19.90
C SER A 162 -8.08 5.00 18.80
N LEU A 163 -7.31 4.49 17.84
CA LEU A 163 -7.81 3.53 16.86
C LEU A 163 -8.24 2.23 17.55
N PRO A 164 -9.26 1.52 17.03
CA PRO A 164 -9.64 0.22 17.57
C PRO A 164 -8.47 -0.77 17.62
N VAL A 165 -8.39 -1.57 18.67
CA VAL A 165 -7.46 -2.70 18.70
C VAL A 165 -8.04 -3.82 17.87
N ASN A 166 -7.29 -4.31 16.90
CA ASN A 166 -7.76 -5.37 16.03
C ASN A 166 -7.26 -6.73 16.52
N ASP A 167 -8.16 -7.53 17.02
CA ASP A 167 -7.90 -8.92 17.46
C ASP A 167 -8.05 -9.95 16.33
N TYR A 168 -8.47 -9.48 15.15
CA TYR A 168 -8.67 -10.28 13.95
C TYR A 168 -9.76 -11.36 14.02
N SER A 169 -10.48 -11.49 15.13
CA SER A 169 -11.52 -12.53 15.31
C SER A 169 -12.66 -12.44 14.29
N GLU A 170 -12.95 -11.24 13.83
CA GLU A 170 -14.00 -10.95 12.84
C GLU A 170 -13.54 -11.18 11.38
N PHE A 171 -12.27 -11.53 11.16
CA PHE A 171 -11.70 -11.62 9.82
C PHE A 171 -11.21 -13.03 9.48
N ASN A 172 -11.49 -13.48 8.26
CA ASN A 172 -11.01 -14.78 7.79
C ASN A 172 -9.53 -14.73 7.40
N LEU A 173 -8.62 -14.74 8.38
CA LEU A 173 -7.19 -14.72 8.15
C LEU A 173 -6.68 -15.90 7.31
N GLU A 174 -7.31 -17.08 7.43
CA GLU A 174 -6.90 -18.27 6.67
C GLU A 174 -6.99 -18.06 5.15
N LEU A 175 -7.92 -17.20 4.69
CA LEU A 175 -8.00 -16.81 3.28
C LEU A 175 -6.70 -16.12 2.82
N TYR A 176 -6.19 -15.20 3.64
CA TYR A 176 -4.96 -14.45 3.35
C TYR A 176 -3.72 -15.33 3.49
N PHE A 177 -3.67 -16.18 4.49
CA PHE A 177 -2.56 -17.14 4.67
C PHE A 177 -2.47 -18.13 3.51
N LYS A 178 -3.59 -18.62 3.01
CA LYS A 178 -3.64 -19.47 1.82
C LYS A 178 -3.17 -18.73 0.56
N ARG A 179 -3.52 -17.46 0.42
CA ARG A 179 -3.11 -16.62 -0.72
C ARG A 179 -1.63 -16.29 -0.70
N SER A 180 -1.08 -15.98 0.48
CA SER A 180 0.32 -15.60 0.66
C SER A 180 1.27 -16.80 0.79
N GLY A 181 0.75 -17.95 1.24
CA GLY A 181 1.54 -19.10 1.63
C GLY A 181 2.24 -18.94 3.00
N LEU A 182 1.86 -17.92 3.78
CA LEU A 182 2.47 -17.57 5.07
C LEU A 182 1.40 -17.05 6.04
N ARG A 183 1.60 -17.33 7.31
CA ARG A 183 0.80 -16.77 8.41
C ARG A 183 1.37 -15.42 8.82
N TYR A 184 1.08 -14.38 8.05
CA TYR A 184 1.58 -13.03 8.33
C TYR A 184 0.48 -11.98 8.18
N ILE A 185 0.70 -10.85 8.85
CA ILE A 185 -0.13 -9.66 8.75
C ILE A 185 0.75 -8.43 8.53
N SER A 186 0.14 -7.34 8.09
CA SER A 186 0.73 -6.01 8.19
C SER A 186 0.16 -5.27 9.40
N LEU A 187 0.99 -4.44 10.02
CA LEU A 187 0.62 -3.47 11.05
C LEU A 187 1.01 -2.07 10.63
N GLU A 188 0.26 -1.09 11.09
CA GLU A 188 0.57 0.33 10.98
C GLU A 188 0.99 0.83 12.37
N THR A 189 2.19 1.37 12.48
CA THR A 189 2.69 1.95 13.74
C THR A 189 2.79 3.46 13.69
N SER A 190 2.82 4.03 12.46
CA SER A 190 2.88 5.47 12.26
C SER A 190 2.19 5.89 10.96
N ARG A 191 1.84 7.15 10.86
CA ARG A 191 1.24 7.79 9.68
C ARG A 191 1.97 9.07 9.33
N GLY A 192 2.24 9.22 8.04
CA GLY A 192 2.78 10.44 7.46
C GLY A 192 4.29 10.50 7.37
N CYS A 193 4.74 11.44 6.57
CA CYS A 193 6.15 11.66 6.29
C CYS A 193 6.38 13.17 6.09
N PRO A 194 7.38 13.78 6.75
CA PRO A 194 7.62 15.21 6.66
C PRO A 194 8.26 15.64 5.33
N TYR A 195 8.74 14.69 4.54
CA TYR A 195 9.48 14.95 3.31
C TYR A 195 8.56 15.21 2.12
N ASN A 196 9.04 16.02 1.17
CA ASN A 196 8.31 16.42 -0.03
C ASN A 196 8.99 15.88 -1.30
N CYS A 197 9.15 14.56 -1.39
CA CYS A 197 9.70 13.92 -2.60
C CYS A 197 8.77 14.12 -3.79
N ALA A 198 9.29 14.53 -4.95
CA ALA A 198 8.51 14.93 -6.12
C ALA A 198 7.62 13.82 -6.71
N PHE A 199 7.96 12.56 -6.49
CA PHE A 199 7.22 11.39 -6.97
C PHE A 199 6.20 10.85 -5.96
N CYS A 200 6.14 11.41 -4.75
CA CYS A 200 5.37 10.85 -3.63
C CYS A 200 4.12 11.68 -3.35
N SER A 201 3.02 11.00 -3.03
CA SER A 201 1.75 11.64 -2.68
C SER A 201 1.48 11.70 -1.17
N THR A 202 2.36 11.14 -0.34
CA THR A 202 2.16 11.03 1.12
C THR A 202 1.86 12.39 1.77
N VAL A 203 2.58 13.45 1.37
CA VAL A 203 2.34 14.81 1.89
C VAL A 203 0.93 15.33 1.56
N ARG A 204 0.38 14.97 0.41
CA ARG A 204 -0.99 15.34 0.03
C ARG A 204 -2.03 14.60 0.88
N MET A 205 -1.68 13.40 1.38
CA MET A 205 -2.54 12.63 2.27
C MET A 205 -2.46 13.11 3.72
N TRP A 206 -1.26 13.34 4.26
CA TRP A 206 -1.05 13.56 5.68
C TRP A 206 -0.52 14.98 6.03
N GLY A 207 -0.31 15.87 5.03
CA GLY A 207 0.49 17.07 5.25
C GLY A 207 1.94 16.69 5.53
N HIS A 208 2.67 17.56 6.19
CA HIS A 208 4.04 17.30 6.65
C HIS A 208 4.10 16.73 8.08
N GLN A 209 2.99 16.18 8.56
CA GLN A 209 2.89 15.64 9.91
C GLN A 209 3.29 14.17 9.94
N TYR A 210 4.07 13.81 10.95
CA TYR A 210 4.36 12.45 11.33
C TYR A 210 3.75 12.18 12.70
N ARG A 211 3.01 11.11 12.84
CA ARG A 211 2.34 10.69 14.07
C ARG A 211 2.55 9.19 14.23
N HIS A 212 2.72 8.74 15.46
CA HIS A 212 2.96 7.32 15.75
C HIS A 212 2.07 6.82 16.89
N LYS A 213 1.85 5.53 16.95
CA LYS A 213 1.31 4.84 18.11
C LYS A 213 2.36 4.81 19.23
N SER A 214 1.91 4.74 20.46
CA SER A 214 2.83 4.52 21.59
C SER A 214 3.49 3.13 21.49
N PRO A 215 4.70 2.96 22.04
CA PRO A 215 5.37 1.66 22.12
C PRO A 215 4.49 0.58 22.75
N LYS A 216 3.74 0.92 23.81
CA LYS A 216 2.81 0.00 24.49
C LYS A 216 1.70 -0.49 23.56
N ARG A 217 1.14 0.42 22.77
CA ARG A 217 0.09 0.07 21.80
C ARG A 217 0.61 -0.87 20.72
N VAL A 218 1.80 -0.61 20.18
CA VAL A 218 2.43 -1.46 19.17
C VAL A 218 2.70 -2.86 19.75
N VAL A 219 3.26 -2.94 20.94
CA VAL A 219 3.55 -4.23 21.62
C VAL A 219 2.25 -5.01 21.91
N GLN A 220 1.16 -4.35 22.26
CA GLN A 220 -0.15 -5.00 22.41
C GLN A 220 -0.58 -5.70 21.09
N GLU A 221 -0.41 -5.05 19.94
CA GLU A 221 -0.75 -5.64 18.64
C GLU A 221 0.19 -6.81 18.28
N PHE A 222 1.46 -6.73 18.68
CA PHE A 222 2.41 -7.84 18.53
C PHE A 222 2.07 -9.05 19.42
N LYS A 223 1.56 -8.83 20.62
CA LYS A 223 1.08 -9.93 21.50
C LYS A 223 -0.11 -10.66 20.88
N ILE A 224 -1.07 -9.93 20.32
CA ILE A 224 -2.20 -10.53 19.59
C ILE A 224 -1.67 -11.38 18.42
N ALA A 225 -0.71 -10.88 17.67
CA ALA A 225 -0.09 -11.63 16.60
C ALA A 225 0.62 -12.92 17.09
N GLN A 226 1.25 -12.86 18.25
CA GLN A 226 1.87 -14.03 18.90
C GLN A 226 0.83 -15.06 19.35
N GLU A 227 -0.28 -14.62 19.95
CA GLU A 227 -1.41 -15.48 20.35
C GLU A 227 -2.05 -16.17 19.13
N LEU A 228 -2.13 -15.48 18.00
CA LEU A 228 -2.61 -16.02 16.73
C LEU A 228 -1.59 -16.95 16.04
N ASN A 229 -0.43 -17.20 16.65
CA ASN A 229 0.67 -17.99 16.08
C ASN A 229 1.10 -17.51 14.69
N LEU A 230 1.22 -16.20 14.52
CA LEU A 230 1.73 -15.64 13.28
C LEU A 230 3.24 -15.88 13.13
N GLU A 231 3.66 -16.10 11.90
CA GLU A 231 5.05 -16.40 11.57
C GLU A 231 5.85 -15.14 11.29
N PHE A 232 5.16 -14.03 10.94
CA PHE A 232 5.81 -12.78 10.58
C PHE A 232 4.84 -11.60 10.68
N ILE A 233 5.35 -10.43 11.05
CA ILE A 233 4.67 -9.14 11.01
C ILE A 233 5.45 -8.21 10.09
N PHE A 234 4.76 -7.49 9.21
CA PHE A 234 5.38 -6.42 8.45
C PHE A 234 4.78 -5.07 8.83
N ILE A 235 5.61 -4.11 9.24
CA ILE A 235 5.18 -2.74 9.54
C ILE A 235 5.12 -1.96 8.23
N GLU A 236 3.91 -1.55 7.85
CA GLU A 236 3.55 -0.87 6.59
C GLU A 236 3.40 0.63 6.81
N ASP A 237 4.42 1.28 7.32
CA ASP A 237 4.45 2.73 7.52
C ASP A 237 5.06 3.45 6.31
N ASP A 238 4.83 4.76 6.20
CA ASP A 238 5.54 5.61 5.23
C ASP A 238 7.07 5.63 5.49
N ASP A 239 7.47 5.67 6.76
CA ASP A 239 8.84 5.44 7.24
C ASP A 239 8.79 5.16 8.76
N THR A 240 9.02 3.91 9.14
CA THR A 240 8.85 3.44 10.53
C THR A 240 9.86 4.05 11.52
N ALA A 241 11.00 4.52 11.04
CA ALA A 241 12.11 4.98 11.88
C ALA A 241 12.25 6.52 11.93
N LEU A 242 11.27 7.29 11.49
CA LEU A 242 11.33 8.76 11.53
C LEU A 242 11.44 9.31 12.96
N ASP A 243 10.79 8.64 13.93
CA ASP A 243 11.07 8.82 15.35
C ASP A 243 11.89 7.62 15.82
N GLU A 244 13.22 7.76 15.78
CA GLU A 244 14.14 6.71 16.17
C GLU A 244 14.00 6.33 17.66
N GLN A 245 13.67 7.31 18.53
CA GLN A 245 13.49 7.03 19.95
C GLN A 245 12.25 6.16 20.19
N ASN A 246 11.11 6.47 19.54
CA ASN A 246 9.91 5.64 19.61
C ASN A 246 10.17 4.21 19.11
N LEU A 247 10.94 4.06 18.02
CA LEU A 247 11.36 2.75 17.52
C LEU A 247 12.22 1.99 18.53
N ARG A 248 13.15 2.66 19.21
CA ARG A 248 14.01 2.06 20.24
C ARG A 248 13.18 1.61 21.45
N ASP A 249 12.28 2.45 21.92
CA ASP A 249 11.40 2.15 23.05
C ASP A 249 10.48 0.97 22.74
N PHE A 250 9.91 0.92 21.55
CA PHE A 250 9.14 -0.21 21.06
C PHE A 250 9.98 -1.51 21.01
N CYS A 251 11.19 -1.48 20.44
CA CYS A 251 12.08 -2.63 20.39
C CYS A 251 12.45 -3.13 21.78
N GLN A 252 12.78 -2.21 22.70
CA GLN A 252 13.13 -2.56 24.08
C GLN A 252 11.93 -3.21 24.77
N LEU A 253 10.74 -2.68 24.61
CA LEU A 253 9.53 -3.21 25.22
C LEU A 253 9.16 -4.60 24.70
N LEU A 254 9.38 -4.89 23.38
CA LEU A 254 9.23 -6.26 22.84
C LEU A 254 10.18 -7.25 23.55
N ILE A 255 11.41 -6.82 23.82
CA ILE A 255 12.41 -7.65 24.52
C ILE A 255 11.98 -7.90 25.96
N ASP A 256 11.62 -6.83 26.68
CA ASP A 256 11.26 -6.89 28.10
C ASP A 256 10.02 -7.76 28.35
N GLU A 257 9.09 -7.74 27.42
CA GLU A 257 7.85 -8.51 27.49
C GLU A 257 7.90 -9.89 26.79
N ASN A 258 9.11 -10.31 26.35
CA ASN A 258 9.36 -11.60 25.70
C ASN A 258 8.47 -11.87 24.47
N VAL A 259 8.14 -10.84 23.69
CA VAL A 259 7.42 -10.98 22.43
C VAL A 259 8.39 -11.42 21.35
N SER A 260 8.14 -12.57 20.72
CA SER A 260 9.13 -13.27 19.87
C SER A 260 8.71 -13.45 18.41
N VAL A 261 7.64 -12.76 17.96
CA VAL A 261 7.20 -12.85 16.56
C VAL A 261 8.22 -12.14 15.67
N PRO A 262 8.79 -12.82 14.65
CA PRO A 262 9.69 -12.18 13.69
C PRO A 262 8.97 -11.05 12.94
N TRP A 263 9.67 -9.94 12.71
CA TRP A 263 9.08 -8.80 12.06
C TRP A 263 10.00 -8.09 11.06
N GLY A 264 9.43 -7.20 10.28
CA GLY A 264 10.16 -6.34 9.35
C GLY A 264 9.48 -5.01 9.17
N MET A 265 10.18 -4.05 8.56
CA MET A 265 9.70 -2.69 8.35
C MET A 265 10.23 -2.07 7.08
N GLY A 266 9.62 -0.94 6.67
CA GLY A 266 10.12 -0.04 5.63
C GLY A 266 10.70 1.24 6.23
N ILE A 267 11.89 1.66 5.79
CA ILE A 267 12.55 2.88 6.28
C ILE A 267 13.24 3.67 5.19
N GLY A 268 13.41 4.96 5.46
CA GLY A 268 14.33 5.82 4.73
C GLY A 268 15.78 5.61 5.17
N SER A 269 16.71 5.98 4.31
CA SER A 269 18.13 5.62 4.51
C SER A 269 18.83 6.38 5.63
N ALA A 270 18.33 7.55 6.03
CA ALA A 270 18.90 8.36 7.12
C ALA A 270 18.04 8.33 8.40
N SER A 271 17.00 7.50 8.47
CA SER A 271 16.08 7.49 9.61
C SER A 271 16.70 6.90 10.87
N ILE A 272 17.66 5.96 10.77
CA ILE A 272 18.41 5.43 11.90
C ILE A 272 19.79 6.11 11.97
N LYS A 273 20.05 6.79 13.07
CA LYS A 273 21.29 7.53 13.33
C LYS A 273 22.21 6.79 14.31
N GLU A 274 21.63 6.22 15.36
CA GLU A 274 22.33 5.55 16.43
C GLU A 274 22.70 4.11 16.05
N GLU A 275 24.00 3.75 16.19
CA GLU A 275 24.46 2.40 15.87
C GLU A 275 23.83 1.33 16.77
N SER A 276 23.58 1.66 18.03
CA SER A 276 22.94 0.78 19.01
C SER A 276 21.50 0.41 18.65
N THR A 277 20.81 1.21 17.85
CA THR A 277 19.46 0.89 17.37
C THR A 277 19.45 -0.37 16.52
N PHE A 278 20.48 -0.60 15.71
CA PHE A 278 20.57 -1.82 14.90
C PHE A 278 20.70 -3.10 15.77
N ASP A 279 21.35 -3.00 16.92
CA ASP A 279 21.47 -4.12 17.86
C ASP A 279 20.13 -4.39 18.57
N LEU A 280 19.38 -3.34 18.89
CA LEU A 280 18.01 -3.47 19.40
C LEU A 280 17.07 -4.10 18.36
N LEU A 281 17.17 -3.73 17.09
CA LEU A 281 16.39 -4.36 16.02
C LEU A 281 16.58 -5.88 15.99
N VAL A 282 17.84 -6.34 16.05
CA VAL A 282 18.12 -7.80 16.06
C VAL A 282 17.54 -8.46 17.30
N ARG A 283 17.77 -7.88 18.47
CA ARG A 283 17.32 -8.45 19.75
C ARG A 283 15.79 -8.49 19.87
N SER A 284 15.09 -7.53 19.29
CA SER A 284 13.61 -7.48 19.26
C SER A 284 12.98 -8.35 18.17
N GLY A 285 13.80 -9.08 17.39
CA GLY A 285 13.30 -10.01 16.36
C GLY A 285 13.09 -9.38 14.98
N CYS A 286 13.65 -8.20 14.70
CA CYS A 286 13.65 -7.65 13.34
C CYS A 286 14.54 -8.48 12.42
N VAL A 287 13.96 -9.09 11.41
CA VAL A 287 14.66 -9.98 10.47
C VAL A 287 14.76 -9.42 9.06
N LYS A 288 13.99 -8.36 8.74
CA LYS A 288 13.93 -7.79 7.41
C LYS A 288 13.70 -6.28 7.44
N VAL A 289 14.43 -5.56 6.59
CA VAL A 289 14.21 -4.13 6.37
C VAL A 289 14.09 -3.84 4.88
N ASN A 290 13.01 -3.18 4.50
CA ASN A 290 12.84 -2.58 3.18
C ASN A 290 13.52 -1.21 3.20
N VAL A 291 14.46 -0.97 2.28
CA VAL A 291 15.20 0.29 2.17
C VAL A 291 14.81 1.00 0.89
N ASN A 292 14.23 2.18 1.03
CA ASN A 292 13.78 3.01 -0.09
C ASN A 292 14.96 3.83 -0.66
N ILE A 293 15.81 3.18 -1.45
CA ILE A 293 17.00 3.77 -2.06
C ILE A 293 16.63 4.76 -3.16
N GLU A 294 15.60 4.46 -3.94
CA GLU A 294 15.08 5.14 -5.13
C GLU A 294 16.10 5.18 -6.28
N SER A 295 17.20 5.91 -6.15
CA SER A 295 18.27 5.99 -7.16
C SER A 295 19.65 5.86 -6.54
N ALA A 296 20.62 5.32 -7.30
CA ALA A 296 22.03 5.31 -6.94
C ALA A 296 22.80 6.54 -7.43
N ASN A 297 22.08 7.56 -7.89
CA ASN A 297 22.68 8.76 -8.45
C ASN A 297 22.27 9.99 -7.63
N GLN A 298 23.23 10.65 -7.00
CA GLN A 298 22.98 11.79 -6.12
C GLN A 298 22.22 12.91 -6.86
N ARG A 299 22.57 13.19 -8.10
CA ARG A 299 21.88 14.18 -8.95
C ARG A 299 20.38 13.89 -9.09
N ILE A 300 20.01 12.64 -9.30
CA ILE A 300 18.60 12.23 -9.39
C ILE A 300 17.90 12.37 -8.02
N MET A 301 18.56 11.97 -6.94
CA MET A 301 18.03 12.11 -5.58
C MET A 301 17.72 13.60 -5.26
N GLU A 302 18.64 14.51 -5.57
CA GLU A 302 18.48 15.95 -5.35
C GLU A 302 17.37 16.54 -6.25
N LEU A 303 17.36 16.21 -7.54
CA LEU A 303 16.34 16.67 -8.49
C LEU A 303 14.92 16.33 -8.06
N TYR A 304 14.76 15.13 -7.47
CA TYR A 304 13.46 14.66 -6.99
C TYR A 304 13.25 14.87 -5.49
N ARG A 305 14.09 15.70 -4.88
CA ARG A 305 13.95 16.15 -3.46
C ARG A 305 13.94 15.00 -2.47
N LYS A 306 14.67 13.91 -2.76
CA LYS A 306 14.86 12.85 -1.78
C LYS A 306 15.81 13.35 -0.68
N PRO A 307 15.45 13.25 0.62
CA PRO A 307 16.20 13.89 1.70
C PRO A 307 17.47 13.13 2.13
N TYR A 308 17.83 12.05 1.45
CA TYR A 308 18.93 11.18 1.82
C TYR A 308 20.06 11.22 0.79
N SER A 309 21.28 10.95 1.24
CA SER A 309 22.44 10.80 0.37
C SER A 309 22.69 9.33 0.00
N ILE A 310 23.49 9.11 -1.05
CA ILE A 310 23.99 7.77 -1.38
C ILE A 310 24.85 7.18 -0.26
N GLU A 311 25.53 8.02 0.51
CA GLU A 311 26.33 7.59 1.65
C GLU A 311 25.43 7.11 2.82
N ASP A 312 24.31 7.77 3.07
CA ASP A 312 23.31 7.28 4.03
C ASP A 312 22.80 5.88 3.65
N ASN A 313 22.53 5.66 2.36
CA ASN A 313 22.14 4.35 1.84
C ASN A 313 23.21 3.29 2.10
N ARG A 314 24.50 3.63 1.88
CA ARG A 314 25.61 2.71 2.11
C ARG A 314 25.76 2.38 3.59
N ARG A 315 25.73 3.39 4.46
CA ARG A 315 25.82 3.24 5.91
C ARG A 315 24.71 2.35 6.45
N LEU A 316 23.47 2.60 6.03
CA LEU A 316 22.32 1.79 6.45
C LEU A 316 22.48 0.34 5.99
N CYS A 317 22.71 0.10 4.70
CA CYS A 317 22.87 -1.26 4.17
C CYS A 317 24.03 -2.02 4.80
N TRP A 318 25.14 -1.33 5.12
CA TRP A 318 26.27 -1.92 5.82
C TRP A 318 25.90 -2.39 7.23
N ASN A 319 25.24 -1.53 8.03
CA ASN A 319 24.86 -1.84 9.40
C ASN A 319 23.86 -2.99 9.48
N LEU A 320 22.84 -3.02 8.60
CA LEU A 320 21.87 -4.09 8.52
C LEU A 320 22.53 -5.42 8.14
N ARG A 321 23.41 -5.40 7.13
CA ARG A 321 24.11 -6.61 6.65
C ARG A 321 25.06 -7.17 7.68
N LYS A 322 25.83 -6.32 8.38
CA LYS A 322 26.78 -6.73 9.45
C LYS A 322 26.05 -7.51 10.54
N ARG A 323 24.78 -7.20 10.78
CA ARG A 323 23.94 -7.81 11.82
C ARG A 323 23.02 -8.94 11.31
N GLY A 324 23.15 -9.31 10.06
CA GLY A 324 22.37 -10.41 9.47
C GLY A 324 20.91 -10.09 9.19
N ILE A 325 20.50 -8.81 9.26
CA ILE A 325 19.16 -8.38 8.87
C ILE A 325 19.05 -8.42 7.35
N LEU A 326 18.00 -9.06 6.86
CA LEU A 326 17.75 -9.16 5.42
C LEU A 326 17.32 -7.81 4.85
N ILE A 327 18.07 -7.34 3.87
CA ILE A 327 17.77 -6.09 3.18
C ILE A 327 16.92 -6.39 1.94
N HIS A 328 15.86 -5.61 1.75
CA HIS A 328 15.11 -5.52 0.51
C HIS A 328 15.19 -4.10 -0.03
N ASN A 329 15.98 -3.90 -1.06
CA ASN A 329 16.15 -2.57 -1.66
C ASN A 329 15.06 -2.27 -2.68
N HIS A 330 14.49 -1.09 -2.56
CA HIS A 330 13.56 -0.52 -3.53
C HIS A 330 14.23 0.62 -4.30
N GLY A 331 14.11 0.55 -5.63
CA GLY A 331 14.57 1.60 -6.53
C GLY A 331 13.48 2.04 -7.49
N ILE A 332 13.63 3.24 -8.00
CA ILE A 332 12.80 3.81 -9.06
C ILE A 332 13.71 4.15 -10.23
N VAL A 333 13.28 3.83 -11.44
CA VAL A 333 13.96 4.20 -12.69
C VAL A 333 12.98 4.84 -13.67
N GLY A 334 13.51 5.48 -14.69
CA GLY A 334 12.70 6.14 -15.71
C GLY A 334 12.23 7.52 -15.27
N PHE A 335 12.98 8.18 -14.43
CA PHE A 335 12.82 9.61 -14.19
C PHE A 335 13.01 10.39 -15.51
N GLN A 336 12.32 11.52 -15.65
CA GLN A 336 12.29 12.27 -16.91
C GLN A 336 13.70 12.67 -17.40
N ASP A 337 14.56 13.07 -16.45
CA ASP A 337 15.92 13.56 -16.73
C ASP A 337 16.99 12.50 -16.45
N GLU A 338 16.60 11.24 -16.25
CA GLU A 338 17.53 10.16 -15.97
C GLU A 338 18.18 9.66 -17.26
N THR A 339 19.50 9.60 -17.26
CA THR A 339 20.27 9.01 -18.36
C THR A 339 20.30 7.48 -18.26
N ILE A 340 20.54 6.78 -19.37
CA ILE A 340 20.70 5.31 -19.40
C ILE A 340 21.81 4.86 -18.44
N ARG A 341 22.91 5.64 -18.36
CA ARG A 341 24.02 5.35 -17.43
C ARG A 341 23.56 5.39 -15.97
N GLU A 342 22.75 6.37 -15.61
CA GLU A 342 22.21 6.50 -14.26
C GLU A 342 21.22 5.38 -13.94
N THR A 343 20.36 4.99 -14.88
CA THR A 343 19.49 3.81 -14.77
C THR A 343 20.34 2.56 -14.50
N LEU A 344 21.38 2.29 -15.28
CA LEU A 344 22.27 1.16 -15.07
C LEU A 344 22.99 1.21 -13.72
N ASN A 345 23.48 2.39 -13.30
CA ASN A 345 24.08 2.57 -11.98
C ASN A 345 23.12 2.15 -10.85
N THR A 346 21.84 2.52 -10.95
CA THR A 346 20.82 2.15 -9.98
C THR A 346 20.64 0.63 -9.94
N TYR A 347 20.52 -0.05 -11.08
CA TYR A 347 20.43 -1.52 -11.11
C TYR A 347 21.64 -2.21 -10.49
N PHE A 348 22.86 -1.80 -10.88
CA PHE A 348 24.09 -2.41 -10.33
C PHE A 348 24.24 -2.16 -8.83
N TYR A 349 23.87 -0.97 -8.38
CA TYR A 349 23.89 -0.65 -6.96
C TYR A 349 22.93 -1.56 -6.17
N LEU A 350 21.69 -1.71 -6.61
CA LEU A 350 20.69 -2.57 -5.95
C LEU A 350 21.15 -4.03 -5.89
N ILE A 351 21.68 -4.55 -7.01
CA ILE A 351 22.19 -5.94 -7.08
C ILE A 351 23.38 -6.14 -6.12
N LYS A 352 24.27 -5.16 -6.01
CA LYS A 352 25.48 -5.22 -5.17
C LYS A 352 25.15 -5.10 -3.68
N THR A 353 24.17 -4.26 -3.35
CA THR A 353 23.90 -3.89 -1.94
C THR A 353 22.87 -4.79 -1.27
N SER A 354 22.05 -5.53 -2.02
CA SER A 354 21.03 -6.40 -1.44
C SER A 354 20.84 -7.70 -2.22
N PRO A 355 20.62 -8.82 -1.52
CA PRO A 355 20.23 -10.07 -2.16
C PRO A 355 18.82 -10.00 -2.74
N ILE A 356 18.01 -9.05 -2.29
CA ILE A 356 16.63 -8.86 -2.68
C ILE A 356 16.42 -7.40 -3.05
N TRP A 357 15.96 -7.16 -4.25
CA TRP A 357 15.68 -5.82 -4.73
C TRP A 357 14.44 -5.80 -5.63
N HIS A 358 13.78 -4.66 -5.61
CA HIS A 358 12.67 -4.33 -6.49
C HIS A 358 12.94 -3.01 -7.19
N VAL A 359 12.55 -2.90 -8.44
CA VAL A 359 12.60 -1.65 -9.20
C VAL A 359 11.22 -1.37 -9.75
N SER A 360 10.73 -0.18 -9.44
CA SER A 360 9.55 0.40 -10.05
C SER A 360 9.95 1.34 -11.16
N ILE A 361 9.13 1.43 -12.20
CA ILE A 361 9.23 2.53 -13.14
C ILE A 361 8.44 3.69 -12.56
N LEU A 362 8.99 4.90 -12.67
CA LEU A 362 8.31 6.10 -12.18
C LEU A 362 6.91 6.22 -12.80
N GLU A 363 5.91 6.28 -11.96
CA GLU A 363 4.50 6.43 -12.33
C GLU A 363 3.97 7.79 -11.85
N PRO A 364 3.09 8.45 -12.62
CA PRO A 364 2.41 9.66 -12.18
C PRO A 364 1.33 9.27 -11.15
N ARG A 365 1.66 9.37 -9.87
CA ARG A 365 0.70 9.08 -8.79
C ARG A 365 -0.13 10.32 -8.47
N PRO A 366 -1.46 10.22 -8.32
CA PRO A 366 -2.29 11.34 -7.91
C PRO A 366 -1.69 12.08 -6.72
N GLY A 367 -1.64 13.42 -6.82
CA GLY A 367 -1.03 14.28 -5.80
C GLY A 367 0.50 14.38 -5.83
N SER A 368 1.20 13.69 -6.71
CA SER A 368 2.62 13.92 -7.00
C SER A 368 2.80 15.01 -8.05
N ASP A 369 4.00 15.63 -8.10
CA ASP A 369 4.30 16.64 -9.14
C ASP A 369 4.20 16.06 -10.56
N TYR A 370 4.43 14.76 -10.71
CA TYR A 370 4.28 14.05 -11.99
C TYR A 370 2.83 13.92 -12.44
N TRP A 371 1.90 13.82 -11.49
CA TRP A 371 0.48 13.70 -11.80
C TRP A 371 -0.07 14.97 -12.44
N GLU A 372 0.36 16.14 -11.98
CA GLU A 372 -0.17 17.43 -12.45
C GLU A 372 0.08 17.66 -13.95
N ASN A 373 1.15 17.06 -14.47
CA ASN A 373 1.56 17.20 -15.89
C ASN A 373 1.24 15.95 -16.73
N TRP A 374 0.49 15.00 -16.19
CA TRP A 374 0.17 13.77 -16.90
C TRP A 374 -1.13 13.88 -17.70
N GLU A 375 -1.04 13.65 -19.02
CA GLU A 375 -2.19 13.75 -19.94
C GLU A 375 -3.22 12.63 -19.80
N GLY A 376 -2.90 11.57 -19.04
CA GLY A 376 -3.79 10.42 -18.81
C GLY A 376 -4.73 10.55 -17.60
N GLN A 377 -4.84 11.73 -16.99
CA GLN A 377 -5.81 11.97 -15.91
C GLN A 377 -7.24 11.79 -16.44
N GLY A 378 -8.08 11.08 -15.67
CA GLY A 378 -9.45 10.76 -16.06
C GLY A 378 -9.56 9.63 -17.11
N ASP A 379 -8.47 9.13 -17.66
CA ASP A 379 -8.50 8.00 -18.60
C ASP A 379 -8.53 6.66 -17.86
N VAL A 380 -9.72 6.07 -17.77
CA VAL A 380 -9.96 4.78 -17.11
C VAL A 380 -9.10 3.65 -17.69
N PHE A 381 -8.78 3.71 -18.99
CA PHE A 381 -7.90 2.72 -19.61
C PHE A 381 -6.46 2.90 -19.13
N GLN A 382 -5.97 4.12 -19.06
CA GLN A 382 -4.64 4.44 -18.52
C GLN A 382 -4.52 4.04 -17.05
N TYR A 383 -5.57 4.24 -16.24
CA TYR A 383 -5.58 3.84 -14.83
C TYR A 383 -5.38 2.33 -14.62
N ARG A 384 -5.91 1.49 -15.52
CA ARG A 384 -5.68 0.03 -15.47
C ARG A 384 -4.24 -0.39 -15.68
N LEU A 385 -3.41 0.52 -16.14
CA LEU A 385 -2.01 0.24 -16.49
C LEU A 385 -1.05 0.57 -15.34
N PHE A 386 -1.53 1.26 -14.31
CA PHE A 386 -0.73 1.51 -13.10
C PHE A 386 -0.27 0.18 -12.48
N GLY A 387 0.98 0.14 -12.07
CA GLY A 387 1.61 -1.07 -11.55
C GLY A 387 1.92 -2.16 -12.59
N LYS A 388 1.52 -1.99 -13.87
CA LYS A 388 1.83 -2.94 -14.94
C LYS A 388 3.11 -2.60 -15.69
N ALA A 389 3.86 -1.60 -15.26
CA ALA A 389 5.16 -1.14 -15.79
C ALA A 389 5.20 -0.81 -17.31
N ASN A 390 4.08 -0.99 -18.03
CA ASN A 390 4.12 -1.15 -19.46
C ASN A 390 3.67 0.05 -20.26
N VAL A 391 3.06 1.09 -19.67
CA VAL A 391 2.23 1.89 -20.56
C VAL A 391 2.20 3.39 -20.25
N ILE A 392 2.69 3.82 -19.12
CA ILE A 392 2.88 5.24 -18.88
C ILE A 392 4.23 5.69 -19.49
N LEU A 393 4.62 4.97 -20.53
CA LEU A 393 5.94 5.13 -21.14
C LEU A 393 5.83 6.05 -22.34
N GLY A 394 6.05 7.34 -22.13
CA GLY A 394 6.54 8.19 -23.20
C GLY A 394 7.79 7.57 -23.86
N LYS A 395 8.11 7.97 -25.08
CA LYS A 395 9.23 7.43 -25.89
C LYS A 395 10.56 7.27 -25.13
N HIS A 396 10.77 8.02 -24.04
CA HIS A 396 11.99 8.02 -23.23
C HIS A 396 12.09 6.88 -22.19
N LYS A 397 11.03 6.12 -21.92
CA LYS A 397 11.01 5.10 -20.87
C LYS A 397 11.09 3.65 -21.36
N ILE A 398 11.13 3.43 -22.66
CA ILE A 398 11.23 2.07 -23.26
C ILE A 398 12.52 1.38 -22.82
N ILE A 399 13.65 2.08 -22.81
CA ILE A 399 14.95 1.49 -22.44
C ILE A 399 15.00 1.08 -20.98
N PRO A 400 14.66 1.93 -19.99
CA PRO A 400 14.53 1.52 -18.60
C PRO A 400 13.62 0.30 -18.41
N TYR A 401 12.52 0.22 -19.15
CA TYR A 401 11.60 -0.91 -19.12
C TYR A 401 12.23 -2.20 -19.67
N VAL A 402 12.88 -2.15 -20.82
CA VAL A 402 13.58 -3.31 -21.38
C VAL A 402 14.67 -3.79 -20.44
N LEU A 403 15.44 -2.88 -19.86
CA LEU A 403 16.45 -3.19 -18.85
C LEU A 403 15.80 -3.85 -17.61
N TYR A 404 14.69 -3.30 -17.12
CA TYR A 404 13.92 -3.92 -16.03
C TYR A 404 13.60 -5.39 -16.35
N ARG A 405 13.09 -5.68 -17.55
CA ARG A 405 12.75 -7.05 -17.97
C ARG A 405 13.97 -7.96 -18.02
N ILE A 406 15.07 -7.50 -18.57
CA ILE A 406 16.33 -8.23 -18.64
C ILE A 406 16.85 -8.53 -17.22
N PHE A 407 16.95 -7.52 -16.37
CA PHE A 407 17.43 -7.70 -15.00
C PHE A 407 16.48 -8.57 -14.16
N ALA A 408 15.16 -8.44 -14.34
CA ALA A 408 14.19 -9.29 -13.67
C ALA A 408 14.36 -10.76 -14.09
N LEU A 409 14.58 -11.03 -15.39
CA LEU A 409 14.83 -12.40 -15.89
C LEU A 409 16.06 -13.01 -15.22
N PHE A 410 17.19 -12.29 -15.20
CA PHE A 410 18.41 -12.73 -14.52
C PHE A 410 18.20 -12.91 -13.00
N TYR A 411 17.40 -12.06 -12.39
CA TYR A 411 17.08 -12.15 -10.98
C TYR A 411 16.34 -13.43 -10.64
N PHE A 412 15.30 -13.78 -11.41
CA PHE A 412 14.43 -14.94 -11.14
C PHE A 412 15.03 -16.27 -11.62
N SER A 413 15.92 -16.26 -12.60
CA SER A 413 16.60 -17.47 -13.08
C SER A 413 17.84 -17.85 -12.27
N ASN A 414 18.23 -17.06 -11.26
CA ASN A 414 19.45 -17.33 -10.48
C ASN A 414 19.26 -18.54 -9.55
N PRO A 415 19.93 -19.71 -9.80
CA PRO A 415 19.73 -20.94 -9.05
C PRO A 415 20.14 -20.82 -7.56
N ILE A 416 21.10 -19.96 -7.23
CA ILE A 416 21.54 -19.72 -5.85
C ILE A 416 20.41 -19.06 -5.04
N ARG A 417 19.67 -18.14 -5.65
CA ARG A 417 18.52 -17.47 -5.02
C ARG A 417 17.35 -18.42 -4.84
N ILE A 418 17.07 -19.25 -5.85
CA ILE A 418 16.05 -20.29 -5.77
C ILE A 418 16.40 -21.25 -4.63
N TRP A 419 17.66 -21.70 -4.57
CA TRP A 419 18.14 -22.58 -3.51
C TRP A 419 18.02 -21.92 -2.12
N ARG A 420 18.44 -20.66 -1.96
CA ARG A 420 18.29 -19.91 -0.70
C ARG A 420 16.82 -19.72 -0.30
N ALA A 421 15.91 -19.49 -1.24
CA ALA A 421 14.49 -19.41 -0.96
C ALA A 421 13.90 -20.72 -0.42
N LEU A 422 14.45 -21.87 -0.90
CA LEU A 422 13.97 -23.20 -0.52
C LEU A 422 14.64 -23.73 0.76
N TYR A 423 15.94 -23.47 0.96
CA TYR A 423 16.77 -24.19 1.92
C TYR A 423 17.49 -23.33 2.98
N SER A 424 17.29 -21.99 3.04
CA SER A 424 17.95 -21.18 4.07
C SER A 424 17.54 -21.58 5.49
N LYS A 425 18.57 -21.73 6.36
CA LYS A 425 18.41 -22.13 7.77
C LYS A 425 18.12 -20.90 8.64
N GLY A 426 16.96 -20.48 8.82
CA GLY A 426 16.56 -19.37 9.69
C GLY A 426 15.14 -18.99 9.37
N LYS A 427 14.26 -19.00 10.37
CA LYS A 427 12.83 -18.77 10.14
C LYS A 427 12.60 -17.47 9.35
N GLY A 428 13.15 -16.33 9.82
CA GLY A 428 12.95 -15.02 9.18
C GLY A 428 13.55 -14.90 7.76
N VAL A 429 14.76 -15.44 7.53
CA VAL A 429 15.43 -15.43 6.22
C VAL A 429 14.68 -16.31 5.22
N ARG A 430 14.26 -17.50 5.64
CA ARG A 430 13.47 -18.42 4.84
C ARG A 430 12.13 -17.79 4.41
N TYR A 431 11.45 -17.09 5.32
CA TYR A 431 10.19 -16.40 5.07
C TYR A 431 10.37 -15.28 4.05
N SER A 432 11.36 -14.44 4.25
CA SER A 432 11.60 -13.31 3.35
C SER A 432 11.90 -13.75 1.92
N TYR A 433 12.70 -14.82 1.74
CA TYR A 433 12.96 -15.35 0.41
C TYR A 433 11.72 -16.05 -0.19
N ARG A 434 10.95 -16.79 0.61
CA ARG A 434 9.71 -17.44 0.14
C ARG A 434 8.65 -16.42 -0.25
N ILE A 435 8.39 -15.41 0.56
CA ILE A 435 7.44 -14.34 0.23
C ILE A 435 7.84 -13.71 -1.10
N GLN A 436 9.09 -13.35 -1.24
CA GLN A 436 9.53 -12.62 -2.42
C GLN A 436 9.61 -13.48 -3.68
N TYR A 437 10.07 -14.72 -3.55
CA TYR A 437 10.04 -15.64 -4.69
C TYR A 437 8.61 -15.91 -5.14
N PHE A 438 7.69 -16.07 -4.21
CA PHE A 438 6.27 -16.29 -4.49
C PHE A 438 5.60 -15.03 -5.07
N VAL A 439 5.87 -13.85 -4.51
CA VAL A 439 5.39 -12.56 -5.06
C VAL A 439 5.95 -12.35 -6.46
N ALA A 440 7.25 -12.55 -6.62
CA ALA A 440 7.94 -12.39 -7.87
C ALA A 440 7.48 -13.39 -8.94
N TYR A 441 7.29 -14.67 -8.58
CA TYR A 441 6.77 -15.70 -9.48
C TYR A 441 5.34 -15.37 -9.92
N ASN A 442 4.47 -14.98 -9.01
CA ASN A 442 3.10 -14.63 -9.36
C ASN A 442 3.03 -13.32 -10.17
N THR A 443 3.89 -12.35 -9.88
CA THR A 443 4.00 -11.13 -10.68
C THR A 443 4.48 -11.47 -12.10
N LEU A 444 5.47 -12.34 -12.26
CA LEU A 444 5.94 -12.81 -13.56
C LEU A 444 4.85 -13.58 -14.31
N LYS A 445 4.19 -14.52 -13.63
CA LYS A 445 3.05 -15.29 -14.18
C LYS A 445 1.93 -14.37 -14.64
N GLN A 446 1.55 -13.40 -13.82
CA GLN A 446 0.50 -12.43 -14.15
C GLN A 446 0.90 -11.51 -15.30
N ASN A 447 2.17 -11.09 -15.32
CA ASN A 447 2.72 -10.30 -16.42
C ASN A 447 2.72 -11.06 -17.74
N ILE A 448 3.05 -12.36 -17.75
CA ILE A 448 2.99 -13.21 -18.94
C ILE A 448 1.53 -13.36 -19.41
N ILE A 449 0.59 -13.63 -18.50
CA ILE A 449 -0.84 -13.72 -18.82
C ILE A 449 -1.36 -12.41 -19.39
N ASN A 450 -0.99 -11.29 -18.81
CA ASN A 450 -1.39 -9.96 -19.26
C ASN A 450 -0.76 -9.63 -20.63
N TYR A 451 0.51 -10.00 -20.85
CA TYR A 451 1.18 -9.82 -22.14
C TYR A 451 0.47 -10.59 -23.26
N ILE A 452 0.11 -11.85 -23.02
CA ILE A 452 -0.63 -12.68 -23.99
C ILE A 452 -2.01 -12.04 -24.27
N ARG A 453 -2.72 -11.55 -23.26
CA ARG A 453 -4.02 -10.87 -23.41
C ARG A 453 -3.91 -9.56 -24.20
N HIS A 454 -2.88 -8.77 -23.96
CA HIS A 454 -2.68 -7.49 -24.65
C HIS A 454 -2.16 -7.66 -26.07
N PHE A 455 -1.33 -8.66 -26.32
CA PHE A 455 -0.91 -9.00 -27.67
C PHE A 455 -2.09 -9.39 -28.54
N ASN A 456 -3.02 -10.16 -28.01
CA ASN A 456 -4.28 -10.50 -28.70
C ASN A 456 -5.16 -9.26 -28.94
N LEU A 457 -5.26 -8.32 -27.99
CA LEU A 457 -5.99 -7.08 -28.18
C LEU A 457 -5.33 -6.14 -29.20
N PHE A 458 -4.00 -6.13 -29.28
CA PHE A 458 -3.26 -5.36 -30.29
C PHE A 458 -3.47 -5.93 -31.71
N LEU A 459 -3.54 -7.26 -31.84
CA LEU A 459 -3.84 -7.92 -33.10
C LEU A 459 -5.30 -7.67 -33.56
N ILE A 460 -6.25 -7.63 -32.62
CA ILE A 460 -7.65 -7.35 -32.93
C ILE A 460 -7.85 -5.91 -33.41
N LYS A 461 -7.12 -4.92 -32.82
CA LYS A 461 -7.18 -3.51 -33.27
C LYS A 461 -6.48 -3.23 -34.62
N ARG A 462 -5.66 -4.14 -35.11
CA ARG A 462 -5.00 -3.99 -36.43
C ARG A 462 -5.83 -4.59 -37.57
N ASN A 463 -6.81 -5.43 -37.25
CA ASN A 463 -7.65 -6.14 -38.22
C ASN A 463 -9.12 -5.66 -38.23
N GLY A 464 -9.43 -4.57 -37.56
CA GLY A 464 -10.68 -3.80 -37.59
C GLY A 464 -10.37 -2.32 -37.73
#